data_fbd4db9b7d5a53462ce4d32400cb66a7
#
_entry.id   fbd4db9b7d5a53462ce4d32400cb66a7
#
_cell.length_a   1.000
_cell.length_b   1.000
_cell.length_c   1.000
_cell.angle_alpha   90.00
_cell.angle_beta   90.00
_cell.angle_gamma   90.00
#
_symmetry.space_group_name_H-M   'P 1'
#
loop_
_entity.id
_entity.type
_entity.pdbx_description
1 polymer ?
#
loop_
_entity_poly.entity_id
_entity_poly.type
_entity_poly.pdbx_seq_one_letter_code
_entity_poly.pdbx_strand_id
1 'polypeptide(L)'
;RLAYKKNYRRTTFCGSIYYPNLIKGYSVSTPNTIWQTDITYIYVKQEDKFYYAVFIIDVYTKKIVGHKVSGHMRATANKEALLEAIKDNGCPRIHHSDRGSQYSSLEYTQLLKSNNIDISMALSAQDNAYAERVNKTIKEEYLDYWKPKNYSQLKSCVAKAVTHYNTKRKHNHLDRIAPADFETMWYKNELKTKPIFSIFDKENNLKTVNTI
;
A
#
# COMPACT_ATOMS: atom_id res chain seq x y z
N ARG A 1 -32.71 -8.90 12.78
CA ARG A 1 -31.41 -9.61 12.52
C ARG A 1 -30.34 -8.97 13.37
N LEU A 2 -29.88 -9.69 14.41
CA LEU A 2 -28.76 -9.25 15.24
C LEU A 2 -27.51 -9.26 14.38
N ALA A 3 -26.85 -8.10 14.29
CA ALA A 3 -25.56 -7.96 13.63
C ALA A 3 -24.52 -8.76 14.42
N TYR A 4 -23.95 -9.79 13.82
CA TYR A 4 -22.84 -10.54 14.39
C TYR A 4 -21.64 -9.58 14.52
N LYS A 5 -21.24 -9.27 15.76
CA LYS A 5 -19.98 -8.56 16.02
C LYS A 5 -18.84 -9.48 15.56
N LYS A 6 -18.20 -9.17 14.44
CA LYS A 6 -16.93 -9.80 14.07
C LYS A 6 -15.91 -9.49 15.16
N ASN A 7 -15.49 -10.50 15.90
CA ASN A 7 -14.35 -10.40 16.82
C ASN A 7 -13.11 -10.19 15.97
N TYR A 8 -12.65 -8.96 15.88
CA TYR A 8 -11.35 -8.63 15.27
C TYR A 8 -10.25 -9.16 16.19
N ARG A 9 -9.68 -10.32 15.85
CA ARG A 9 -8.46 -10.78 16.49
C ARG A 9 -7.33 -9.82 16.07
N ARG A 10 -6.64 -9.25 17.04
CA ARG A 10 -5.43 -8.43 16.79
C ARG A 10 -4.39 -9.32 16.13
N THR A 11 -4.10 -9.09 14.85
CA THR A 11 -3.24 -9.94 14.02
C THR A 11 -1.84 -9.38 13.84
N THR A 12 -1.61 -8.14 14.28
CA THR A 12 -0.32 -7.46 14.17
C THR A 12 0.29 -7.28 15.56
N PHE A 13 1.49 -7.83 15.78
CA PHE A 13 2.30 -7.55 16.95
C PHE A 13 3.12 -6.29 16.69
N CYS A 14 3.02 -5.31 17.58
CA CYS A 14 3.85 -4.11 17.47
C CYS A 14 5.33 -4.48 17.65
N GLY A 15 6.18 -3.95 16.77
CA GLY A 15 7.62 -4.01 16.94
C GLY A 15 8.08 -3.16 18.14
N SER A 16 9.31 -3.37 18.58
CA SER A 16 9.92 -2.60 19.68
C SER A 16 10.49 -1.25 19.24
N ILE A 17 10.70 -1.04 17.93
CA ILE A 17 11.26 0.18 17.34
C ILE A 17 10.15 0.92 16.62
N TYR A 18 10.01 2.21 16.93
CA TYR A 18 9.01 3.10 16.30
C TYR A 18 9.71 4.24 15.59
N TYR A 19 9.20 4.53 14.38
CA TYR A 19 9.59 5.71 13.62
C TYR A 19 8.44 6.73 13.63
N PRO A 20 8.75 8.04 13.52
CA PRO A 20 7.73 9.07 13.50
C PRO A 20 6.84 8.96 12.26
N ASN A 21 5.63 9.51 12.33
CA ASN A 21 4.78 9.70 11.17
C ASN A 21 5.24 10.96 10.42
N LEU A 22 5.94 10.77 9.31
CA LEU A 22 6.51 11.85 8.49
C LEU A 22 5.54 12.36 7.42
N ILE A 23 4.39 11.69 7.24
CA ILE A 23 3.48 11.99 6.12
C ILE A 23 2.22 12.75 6.54
N LYS A 24 2.00 12.94 7.84
CA LYS A 24 0.83 13.68 8.35
C LYS A 24 0.85 15.12 7.82
N GLY A 25 -0.21 15.54 7.12
CA GLY A 25 -0.30 16.87 6.50
C GLY A 25 0.63 17.08 5.28
N TYR A 26 1.29 16.02 4.79
CA TYR A 26 2.19 16.12 3.64
C TYR A 26 1.40 16.31 2.34
N SER A 27 1.91 17.18 1.45
CA SER A 27 1.38 17.38 0.11
C SER A 27 2.26 16.66 -0.92
N VAL A 28 1.68 15.73 -1.65
CA VAL A 28 2.38 14.89 -2.65
C VAL A 28 2.07 15.39 -4.04
N SER A 29 3.08 15.76 -4.82
CA SER A 29 2.96 16.32 -6.16
C SER A 29 3.77 15.59 -7.23
N THR A 30 4.57 14.58 -6.84
CA THR A 30 5.43 13.84 -7.76
C THR A 30 5.42 12.34 -7.47
N PRO A 31 5.64 11.48 -8.49
CA PRO A 31 5.88 10.05 -8.30
C PRO A 31 7.04 9.79 -7.34
N ASN A 32 7.04 8.65 -6.70
CA ASN A 32 8.08 8.17 -5.78
C ASN A 32 8.39 9.11 -4.60
N THR A 33 7.45 10.02 -4.26
CA THR A 33 7.59 10.83 -3.04
C THR A 33 7.26 9.98 -1.80
N ILE A 34 6.16 9.29 -1.79
CA ILE A 34 5.71 8.45 -0.68
C ILE A 34 5.21 7.11 -1.21
N TRP A 35 5.80 6.03 -0.71
CA TRP A 35 5.22 4.70 -0.85
C TRP A 35 4.57 4.28 0.46
N GLN A 36 3.34 3.76 0.35
CA GLN A 36 2.65 3.12 1.48
C GLN A 36 2.60 1.62 1.28
N THR A 37 2.75 0.86 2.37
CA THR A 37 2.69 -0.60 2.36
C THR A 37 1.84 -1.14 3.50
N ASP A 38 1.21 -2.29 3.23
CA ASP A 38 0.47 -3.04 4.24
C ASP A 38 0.39 -4.52 3.84
N ILE A 39 0.22 -5.39 4.85
CA ILE A 39 0.03 -6.83 4.68
C ILE A 39 -1.45 -7.16 4.83
N THR A 40 -1.97 -7.92 3.89
CA THR A 40 -3.35 -8.41 3.98
C THR A 40 -3.42 -9.93 4.03
N TYR A 41 -4.45 -10.44 4.71
CA TYR A 41 -4.74 -11.85 4.84
C TYR A 41 -5.72 -12.27 3.75
N ILE A 42 -5.44 -13.39 3.11
CA ILE A 42 -6.26 -13.97 2.06
C ILE A 42 -6.55 -15.43 2.42
N TYR A 43 -7.83 -15.72 2.66
CA TYR A 43 -8.26 -17.08 2.97
C TYR A 43 -8.51 -17.86 1.68
N VAL A 44 -7.86 -19.01 1.53
CA VAL A 44 -8.07 -19.94 0.42
C VAL A 44 -8.91 -21.11 0.92
N LYS A 45 -10.19 -21.09 0.56
CA LYS A 45 -11.19 -22.00 1.10
C LYS A 45 -10.88 -23.48 0.88
N GLN A 46 -10.34 -23.85 -0.28
CA GLN A 46 -10.06 -25.25 -0.60
C GLN A 46 -8.87 -25.84 0.16
N GLU A 47 -7.93 -24.99 0.60
CA GLU A 47 -6.80 -25.40 1.43
C GLU A 47 -7.05 -25.16 2.92
N ASP A 48 -8.22 -24.59 3.28
CA ASP A 48 -8.57 -24.18 4.64
C ASP A 48 -7.44 -23.39 5.32
N LYS A 49 -6.84 -22.47 4.56
CA LYS A 49 -5.60 -21.80 4.97
C LYS A 49 -5.58 -20.33 4.64
N PHE A 50 -4.98 -19.53 5.53
CA PHE A 50 -4.64 -18.14 5.28
C PHE A 50 -3.27 -18.03 4.61
N TYR A 51 -3.22 -17.19 3.58
CA TYR A 51 -2.02 -16.69 2.94
C TYR A 51 -1.90 -15.20 3.15
N TYR A 52 -0.75 -14.66 2.87
CA TYR A 52 -0.42 -13.26 3.11
C TYR A 52 -0.02 -12.62 1.80
N ALA A 53 -0.50 -11.42 1.55
CA ALA A 53 -0.03 -10.60 0.45
C ALA A 53 0.39 -9.23 0.98
N VAL A 54 1.55 -8.76 0.53
CA VAL A 54 2.00 -7.40 0.75
C VAL A 54 1.85 -6.62 -0.56
N PHE A 55 1.39 -5.40 -0.47
CA PHE A 55 1.36 -4.46 -1.58
C PHE A 55 2.05 -3.18 -1.17
N ILE A 56 2.81 -2.60 -2.11
CA ILE A 56 3.44 -1.30 -1.98
C ILE A 56 2.83 -0.40 -3.04
N ILE A 57 2.24 0.72 -2.64
CA ILE A 57 1.60 1.68 -3.53
C ILE A 57 2.35 3.01 -3.51
N ASP A 58 2.62 3.57 -4.68
CA ASP A 58 2.98 4.97 -4.81
C ASP A 58 1.74 5.84 -4.58
N VAL A 59 1.81 6.69 -3.56
CA VAL A 59 0.70 7.54 -3.16
C VAL A 59 0.32 8.54 -4.25
N TYR A 60 1.26 9.01 -5.06
CA TYR A 60 0.97 9.98 -6.12
C TYR A 60 0.30 9.33 -7.33
N THR A 61 0.96 8.36 -7.94
CA THR A 61 0.45 7.70 -9.17
C THR A 61 -0.65 6.69 -8.91
N LYS A 62 -0.89 6.29 -7.65
CA LYS A 62 -1.76 5.18 -7.26
C LYS A 62 -1.31 3.83 -7.83
N LYS A 63 -0.14 3.73 -8.41
CA LYS A 63 0.44 2.51 -8.97
C LYS A 63 0.89 1.56 -7.86
N ILE A 64 0.54 0.30 -7.94
CA ILE A 64 1.14 -0.74 -7.12
C ILE A 64 2.53 -0.99 -7.68
N VAL A 65 3.56 -0.53 -6.96
CA VAL A 65 4.96 -0.59 -7.37
C VAL A 65 5.65 -1.88 -6.93
N GLY A 66 5.11 -2.57 -5.92
CA GLY A 66 5.63 -3.85 -5.43
C GLY A 66 4.54 -4.72 -4.84
N HIS A 67 4.68 -6.02 -4.96
CA HIS A 67 3.78 -6.99 -4.33
C HIS A 67 4.45 -8.34 -4.13
N LYS A 68 4.01 -9.07 -3.10
CA LYS A 68 4.45 -10.45 -2.86
C LYS A 68 3.36 -11.24 -2.18
N VAL A 69 3.21 -12.52 -2.54
CA VAL A 69 2.33 -13.48 -1.85
C VAL A 69 3.20 -14.49 -1.11
N SER A 70 2.86 -14.76 0.15
CA SER A 70 3.62 -15.66 1.02
C SER A 70 2.70 -16.61 1.78
N GLY A 71 3.23 -17.80 2.09
CA GLY A 71 2.58 -18.77 2.98
C GLY A 71 2.72 -18.45 4.47
N HIS A 72 3.50 -17.43 4.82
CA HIS A 72 3.80 -17.02 6.19
C HIS A 72 4.01 -15.51 6.29
N MET A 73 3.80 -14.96 7.48
CA MET A 73 3.90 -13.52 7.78
C MET A 73 5.32 -13.12 8.24
N ARG A 74 6.34 -13.54 7.50
CA ARG A 74 7.74 -13.17 7.81
C ARG A 74 8.13 -11.89 7.06
N ALA A 75 9.08 -11.14 7.61
CA ALA A 75 9.63 -9.92 6.99
C ALA A 75 10.24 -10.16 5.60
N THR A 76 10.62 -11.39 5.28
CA THR A 76 11.23 -11.78 4.00
C THR A 76 10.36 -11.39 2.79
N ALA A 77 9.04 -11.65 2.84
CA ALA A 77 8.15 -11.31 1.74
C ALA A 77 8.04 -9.79 1.54
N ASN A 78 8.04 -9.02 2.63
CA ASN A 78 8.03 -7.56 2.56
C ASN A 78 9.33 -7.02 1.97
N LYS A 79 10.47 -7.61 2.37
CA LYS A 79 11.80 -7.27 1.84
C LYS A 79 11.90 -7.58 0.35
N GLU A 80 11.44 -8.75 -0.09
CA GLU A 80 11.41 -9.12 -1.52
C GLU A 80 10.53 -8.16 -2.33
N ALA A 81 9.32 -7.84 -1.84
CA ALA A 81 8.45 -6.88 -2.50
C ALA A 81 9.07 -5.48 -2.62
N LEU A 82 9.77 -5.04 -1.58
CA LEU A 82 10.47 -3.75 -1.59
C LEU A 82 11.65 -3.74 -2.55
N LEU A 83 12.46 -4.80 -2.58
CA LEU A 83 13.60 -4.93 -3.51
C LEU A 83 13.13 -4.92 -4.97
N GLU A 84 12.09 -5.69 -5.30
CA GLU A 84 11.48 -5.69 -6.63
C GLU A 84 10.94 -4.29 -6.98
N ALA A 85 10.25 -3.63 -6.04
CA ALA A 85 9.74 -2.28 -6.26
C ALA A 85 10.85 -1.25 -6.54
N ILE A 86 11.93 -1.26 -5.74
CA ILE A 86 13.07 -0.35 -5.92
C ILE A 86 13.76 -0.60 -7.27
N LYS A 87 13.96 -1.86 -7.64
CA LYS A 87 14.60 -2.24 -8.90
C LYS A 87 13.84 -1.69 -10.12
N ASP A 88 12.52 -1.76 -10.09
CA ASP A 88 11.68 -1.46 -11.26
C ASP A 88 11.23 0.01 -11.32
N ASN A 89 11.18 0.71 -10.18
CA ASN A 89 10.62 2.07 -10.10
C ASN A 89 11.57 3.11 -9.47
N GLY A 90 12.76 2.72 -9.02
CA GLY A 90 13.64 3.56 -8.22
C GLY A 90 13.22 3.64 -6.75
N CYS A 91 13.88 4.49 -5.97
CA CYS A 91 13.62 4.63 -4.54
C CYS A 91 12.57 5.72 -4.27
N PRO A 92 11.65 5.51 -3.33
CA PRO A 92 10.82 6.60 -2.82
C PRO A 92 11.64 7.49 -1.87
N ARG A 93 11.18 8.72 -1.67
CA ARG A 93 11.72 9.56 -0.60
C ARG A 93 11.32 9.02 0.79
N ILE A 94 10.04 8.67 0.96
CA ILE A 94 9.48 8.19 2.23
C ILE A 94 8.81 6.84 1.98
N HIS A 95 9.14 5.86 2.83
CA HIS A 95 8.41 4.60 2.92
C HIS A 95 7.58 4.56 4.20
N HIS A 96 6.27 4.44 4.06
CA HIS A 96 5.31 4.48 5.16
C HIS A 96 4.61 3.15 5.34
N SER A 97 4.54 2.65 6.57
CA SER A 97 3.88 1.40 6.93
C SER A 97 3.11 1.52 8.24
N ASP A 98 2.37 0.48 8.60
CA ASP A 98 1.92 0.30 9.97
C ASP A 98 3.11 -0.01 10.92
N ARG A 99 2.80 -0.19 12.23
CA ARG A 99 3.80 -0.55 13.26
C ARG A 99 4.01 -2.04 13.39
N GLY A 100 3.74 -2.82 12.36
CA GLY A 100 3.97 -4.26 12.36
C GLY A 100 5.44 -4.61 12.58
N SER A 101 5.70 -5.70 13.33
CA SER A 101 7.06 -6.18 13.63
C SER A 101 7.88 -6.47 12.37
N GLN A 102 7.22 -6.79 11.26
CA GLN A 102 7.85 -7.03 9.96
C GLN A 102 8.54 -5.77 9.41
N TYR A 103 7.90 -4.60 9.59
CA TYR A 103 8.41 -3.32 9.10
C TYR A 103 9.43 -2.68 10.05
N SER A 104 9.41 -3.06 11.34
CA SER A 104 10.39 -2.62 12.34
C SER A 104 11.58 -3.58 12.47
N SER A 105 11.61 -4.69 11.69
CA SER A 105 12.72 -5.63 11.70
C SER A 105 14.02 -4.96 11.26
N LEU A 106 15.14 -5.38 11.84
CA LEU A 106 16.47 -4.83 11.52
C LEU A 106 16.78 -4.93 10.03
N GLU A 107 16.52 -6.10 9.43
CA GLU A 107 16.78 -6.32 8.00
C GLU A 107 15.98 -5.37 7.10
N TYR A 108 14.70 -5.13 7.43
CA TYR A 108 13.84 -4.25 6.62
C TYR A 108 14.25 -2.79 6.76
N THR A 109 14.51 -2.34 7.97
CA THR A 109 14.93 -0.95 8.24
C THR A 109 16.34 -0.65 7.73
N GLN A 110 17.27 -1.61 7.77
CA GLN A 110 18.59 -1.47 7.14
C GLN A 110 18.47 -1.36 5.62
N LEU A 111 17.60 -2.14 4.97
CA LEU A 111 17.36 -2.03 3.53
C LEU A 111 16.86 -0.63 3.15
N LEU A 112 15.93 -0.06 3.90
CA LEU A 112 15.45 1.31 3.67
C LEU A 112 16.58 2.34 3.84
N LYS A 113 17.32 2.26 4.94
CA LYS A 113 18.44 3.17 5.25
C LYS A 113 19.56 3.09 4.23
N SER A 114 19.95 1.88 3.78
CA SER A 114 21.01 1.71 2.76
C SER A 114 20.63 2.28 1.38
N ASN A 115 19.33 2.47 1.14
CA ASN A 115 18.82 3.13 -0.07
C ASN A 115 18.44 4.60 0.15
N ASN A 116 18.81 5.22 1.28
CA ASN A 116 18.48 6.60 1.65
C ASN A 116 16.98 6.89 1.65
N ILE A 117 16.17 5.93 2.07
CA ILE A 117 14.71 6.05 2.16
C ILE A 117 14.32 6.40 3.60
N ASP A 118 13.58 7.49 3.78
CA ASP A 118 13.05 7.89 5.08
C ASP A 118 11.97 6.91 5.55
N ILE A 119 12.07 6.49 6.82
CA ILE A 119 11.15 5.53 7.42
C ILE A 119 10.06 6.28 8.17
N SER A 120 8.81 6.00 7.83
CA SER A 120 7.63 6.58 8.47
C SER A 120 6.67 5.49 8.92
N MET A 121 6.05 5.66 10.09
CA MET A 121 5.09 4.68 10.62
C MET A 121 3.78 5.34 11.03
N ALA A 122 2.67 4.69 10.67
CA ALA A 122 1.33 5.09 11.02
C ALA A 122 1.10 5.09 12.53
N LEU A 123 0.42 6.08 13.06
CA LEU A 123 -0.07 6.13 14.44
C LEU A 123 -1.46 5.50 14.55
N SER A 124 -2.24 5.60 13.48
CA SER A 124 -3.59 5.05 13.36
C SER A 124 -3.80 4.41 11.98
N ALA A 125 -4.83 3.57 11.84
CA ALA A 125 -5.19 2.96 10.56
C ALA A 125 -5.42 4.02 9.45
N GLN A 126 -5.98 5.17 9.79
CA GLN A 126 -6.24 6.25 8.84
C GLN A 126 -4.97 6.82 8.20
N ASP A 127 -3.83 6.71 8.88
CA ASP A 127 -2.54 7.18 8.35
C ASP A 127 -2.02 6.31 7.20
N ASN A 128 -2.49 5.05 7.08
CA ASN A 128 -2.08 4.10 6.02
C ASN A 128 -3.20 3.82 5.00
N ALA A 129 -4.08 4.77 4.78
CA ALA A 129 -5.32 4.61 4.02
C ALA A 129 -5.14 4.15 2.56
N TYR A 130 -4.06 4.54 1.89
CA TYR A 130 -3.82 4.13 0.50
C TYR A 130 -3.48 2.65 0.40
N ALA A 131 -2.62 2.13 1.27
CA ALA A 131 -2.29 0.71 1.31
C ALA A 131 -3.50 -0.14 1.71
N GLU A 132 -4.27 0.28 2.73
CA GLU A 132 -5.51 -0.38 3.12
C GLU A 132 -6.52 -0.41 1.96
N ARG A 133 -6.64 0.70 1.21
CA ARG A 133 -7.54 0.77 0.04
C ARG A 133 -7.12 -0.20 -1.05
N VAL A 134 -5.83 -0.32 -1.34
CA VAL A 134 -5.31 -1.31 -2.30
C VAL A 134 -5.65 -2.71 -1.86
N ASN A 135 -5.36 -3.06 -0.60
CA ASN A 135 -5.69 -4.37 -0.04
C ASN A 135 -7.17 -4.72 -0.20
N LYS A 136 -8.05 -3.75 0.09
CA LYS A 136 -9.49 -3.91 -0.09
C LYS A 136 -9.85 -4.11 -1.56
N THR A 137 -9.34 -3.26 -2.44
CA THR A 137 -9.62 -3.32 -3.89
C THR A 137 -9.19 -4.65 -4.50
N ILE A 138 -7.96 -5.12 -4.19
CA ILE A 138 -7.47 -6.41 -4.72
C ILE A 138 -8.33 -7.58 -4.24
N LYS A 139 -8.76 -7.57 -2.99
CA LYS A 139 -9.63 -8.63 -2.48
C LYS A 139 -11.03 -8.58 -3.10
N GLU A 140 -11.71 -7.44 -3.00
CA GLU A 140 -13.13 -7.33 -3.36
C GLU A 140 -13.36 -7.31 -4.87
N GLU A 141 -12.53 -6.59 -5.64
CA GLU A 141 -12.74 -6.46 -7.09
C GLU A 141 -12.15 -7.62 -7.91
N TYR A 142 -11.20 -8.41 -7.33
CA TYR A 142 -10.52 -9.47 -8.08
C TYR A 142 -10.60 -10.84 -7.39
N LEU A 143 -10.05 -10.98 -6.17
CA LEU A 143 -9.87 -12.29 -5.57
C LEU A 143 -11.19 -12.94 -5.13
N ASP A 144 -12.14 -12.16 -4.61
CA ASP A 144 -13.47 -12.65 -4.23
C ASP A 144 -14.27 -13.13 -5.43
N TYR A 145 -14.02 -12.55 -6.61
CA TYR A 145 -14.61 -12.99 -7.87
C TYR A 145 -13.90 -14.22 -8.46
N TRP A 146 -12.53 -14.19 -8.52
CA TRP A 146 -11.75 -15.26 -9.15
C TRP A 146 -11.61 -16.51 -8.28
N LYS A 147 -11.75 -16.39 -6.97
CA LYS A 147 -11.77 -17.48 -5.98
C LYS A 147 -10.60 -18.48 -6.17
N PRO A 148 -9.35 -18.05 -6.02
CA PRO A 148 -8.20 -18.94 -6.18
C PRO A 148 -8.31 -20.14 -5.23
N LYS A 149 -8.00 -21.35 -5.77
CA LYS A 149 -8.23 -22.61 -5.08
C LYS A 149 -7.03 -23.11 -4.28
N ASN A 150 -5.84 -22.61 -4.59
CA ASN A 150 -4.59 -22.99 -3.93
C ASN A 150 -3.56 -21.86 -4.01
N TYR A 151 -2.43 -22.05 -3.33
CA TYR A 151 -1.35 -21.07 -3.27
C TYR A 151 -0.82 -20.65 -4.65
N SER A 152 -0.63 -21.59 -5.57
CA SER A 152 -0.13 -21.27 -6.91
C SER A 152 -1.10 -20.40 -7.70
N GLN A 153 -2.40 -20.75 -7.66
CA GLN A 153 -3.44 -19.93 -8.28
C GLN A 153 -3.54 -18.56 -7.62
N LEU A 154 -3.42 -18.50 -6.28
CA LEU A 154 -3.45 -17.21 -5.56
C LEU A 154 -2.33 -16.28 -6.05
N LYS A 155 -1.09 -16.79 -6.18
CA LYS A 155 0.03 -15.99 -6.72
C LYS A 155 -0.27 -15.48 -8.13
N SER A 156 -0.77 -16.34 -9.02
CA SER A 156 -1.14 -15.96 -10.38
C SER A 156 -2.27 -14.93 -10.41
N CYS A 157 -3.31 -15.11 -9.58
CA CYS A 157 -4.43 -14.16 -9.48
C CYS A 157 -3.95 -12.80 -8.97
N VAL A 158 -3.11 -12.75 -7.93
CA VAL A 158 -2.57 -11.49 -7.41
C VAL A 158 -1.75 -10.77 -8.48
N ALA A 159 -0.85 -11.46 -9.18
CA ALA A 159 -0.05 -10.87 -10.25
C ALA A 159 -0.93 -10.28 -11.38
N LYS A 160 -1.96 -11.03 -11.82
CA LYS A 160 -2.93 -10.56 -12.81
C LYS A 160 -3.74 -9.36 -12.30
N ALA A 161 -4.16 -9.38 -11.03
CA ALA A 161 -4.89 -8.29 -10.42
C ALA A 161 -4.06 -7.00 -10.38
N VAL A 162 -2.78 -7.09 -9.97
CA VAL A 162 -1.86 -5.96 -9.96
C VAL A 162 -1.64 -5.40 -11.37
N THR A 163 -1.42 -6.26 -12.36
CA THR A 163 -1.29 -5.84 -13.76
C THR A 163 -2.54 -5.11 -14.22
N HIS A 164 -3.73 -5.68 -14.02
CA HIS A 164 -4.99 -5.05 -14.42
C HIS A 164 -5.25 -3.74 -13.65
N TYR A 165 -4.99 -3.72 -12.33
CA TYR A 165 -5.10 -2.53 -11.52
C TYR A 165 -4.23 -1.39 -12.06
N ASN A 166 -2.98 -1.68 -12.39
CA ASN A 166 -2.05 -0.66 -12.87
C ASN A 166 -2.34 -0.20 -14.29
N THR A 167 -2.81 -1.10 -15.19
CA THR A 167 -2.88 -0.79 -16.64
C THR A 167 -4.29 -0.58 -17.17
N LYS A 168 -5.33 -0.99 -16.46
CA LYS A 168 -6.72 -0.96 -16.95
C LYS A 168 -7.70 -0.30 -15.99
N ARG A 169 -7.46 -0.40 -14.67
CA ARG A 169 -8.36 0.15 -13.67
C ARG A 169 -8.25 1.67 -13.63
N LYS A 170 -9.34 2.34 -14.00
CA LYS A 170 -9.43 3.81 -13.99
C LYS A 170 -9.62 4.33 -12.57
N HIS A 171 -8.93 5.42 -12.24
CA HIS A 171 -9.01 6.06 -10.92
C HIS A 171 -9.60 7.47 -11.02
N ASN A 172 -10.62 7.76 -10.21
CA ASN A 172 -11.27 9.09 -10.22
C ASN A 172 -10.28 10.22 -9.86
N HIS A 173 -9.37 9.97 -8.91
CA HIS A 173 -8.34 10.95 -8.54
C HIS A 173 -7.23 11.14 -9.58
N LEU A 174 -7.24 10.37 -10.66
CA LEU A 174 -6.31 10.46 -11.79
C LEU A 174 -7.05 10.78 -13.09
N ASP A 175 -8.09 11.59 -13.04
CA ASP A 175 -8.94 11.96 -14.18
C ASP A 175 -9.43 10.73 -14.98
N ARG A 176 -9.75 9.64 -14.28
CA ARG A 176 -10.16 8.36 -14.86
C ARG A 176 -9.10 7.71 -15.76
N ILE A 177 -7.84 8.01 -15.54
CA ILE A 177 -6.68 7.37 -16.17
C ILE A 177 -6.23 6.18 -15.31
N ALA A 178 -5.65 5.16 -15.95
CA ALA A 178 -5.01 4.05 -15.22
C ALA A 178 -3.65 4.50 -14.62
N PRO A 179 -3.22 3.94 -13.47
CA PRO A 179 -2.00 4.37 -12.79
C PRO A 179 -0.73 4.38 -13.66
N ALA A 180 -0.53 3.36 -14.48
CA ALA A 180 0.65 3.27 -15.35
C ALA A 180 0.62 4.30 -16.49
N ASP A 181 -0.57 4.56 -17.06
CA ASP A 181 -0.73 5.58 -18.10
C ASP A 181 -0.53 6.98 -17.51
N PHE A 182 -1.08 7.23 -16.31
CA PHE A 182 -0.90 8.49 -15.60
C PHE A 182 0.59 8.75 -15.29
N GLU A 183 1.32 7.75 -14.79
CA GLU A 183 2.76 7.84 -14.55
C GLU A 183 3.53 8.17 -15.84
N THR A 184 3.21 7.48 -16.93
CA THR A 184 3.81 7.70 -18.25
C THR A 184 3.57 9.13 -18.75
N MET A 185 2.33 9.61 -18.68
CA MET A 185 1.96 10.97 -19.08
C MET A 185 2.64 12.02 -18.17
N TRP A 186 2.81 11.73 -16.88
CA TRP A 186 3.52 12.62 -15.97
C TRP A 186 4.97 12.82 -16.39
N TYR A 187 5.70 11.73 -16.66
CA TYR A 187 7.10 11.80 -17.08
C TYR A 187 7.27 12.44 -18.46
N LYS A 188 6.33 12.25 -19.37
CA LYS A 188 6.32 12.89 -20.69
C LYS A 188 5.83 14.33 -20.66
N ASN A 189 5.40 14.84 -19.52
CA ASN A 189 4.80 16.16 -19.36
C ASN A 189 3.53 16.38 -20.23
N GLU A 190 2.76 15.32 -20.41
CA GLU A 190 1.52 15.29 -21.24
C GLU A 190 0.25 15.51 -20.40
N LEU A 191 0.35 15.56 -19.06
CA LEU A 191 -0.79 15.84 -18.20
C LEU A 191 -1.24 17.30 -18.34
N LYS A 192 -2.53 17.53 -18.56
CA LYS A 192 -3.11 18.89 -18.60
C LYS A 192 -2.93 19.63 -17.28
N THR A 193 -3.07 18.92 -16.17
CA THR A 193 -2.84 19.42 -14.81
C THR A 193 -2.11 18.36 -14.02
N LYS A 194 -1.15 18.78 -13.17
CA LYS A 194 -0.48 17.89 -12.22
C LYS A 194 -1.16 18.06 -10.87
N PRO A 195 -1.97 17.07 -10.43
CA PRO A 195 -2.68 17.17 -9.16
C PRO A 195 -1.73 17.21 -7.97
N ILE A 196 -2.17 17.83 -6.88
CA ILE A 196 -1.51 17.76 -5.58
C ILE A 196 -2.43 17.01 -4.63
N PHE A 197 -1.93 15.94 -4.02
CA PHE A 197 -2.68 15.14 -3.07
C PHE A 197 -2.22 15.44 -1.64
N SER A 198 -3.10 16.03 -0.83
CA SER A 198 -2.82 16.24 0.59
C SER A 198 -3.14 14.97 1.38
N ILE A 199 -2.20 14.52 2.20
CA ILE A 199 -2.44 13.45 3.15
C ILE A 199 -3.16 14.05 4.36
N PHE A 200 -4.26 13.41 4.74
CA PHE A 200 -5.20 13.93 5.74
C PHE A 200 -4.53 14.24 7.08
N ASP A 201 -4.78 15.45 7.58
CA ASP A 201 -4.44 15.88 8.93
C ASP A 201 -5.71 16.41 9.65
N LYS A 202 -6.17 15.67 10.65
CA LYS A 202 -7.36 16.06 11.44
C LYS A 202 -7.21 17.42 12.14
N GLU A 203 -5.99 17.80 12.51
CA GLU A 203 -5.75 19.04 13.27
C GLU A 203 -5.85 20.28 12.39
N ASN A 204 -5.54 20.19 11.10
CA ASN A 204 -5.66 21.31 10.17
C ASN A 204 -7.10 21.57 9.70
N ASN A 205 -7.98 20.54 9.69
CA ASN A 205 -9.39 20.73 9.32
C ASN A 205 -10.22 21.42 10.41
N LEU A 206 -9.79 21.42 11.67
CA LEU A 206 -10.46 22.17 12.75
C LEU A 206 -10.12 23.66 12.72
N LYS A 207 -9.01 24.06 12.12
CA LYS A 207 -8.61 25.47 12.00
C LYS A 207 -9.33 26.23 10.87
N THR A 208 -9.79 25.53 9.84
CA THR A 208 -10.49 26.13 8.68
C THR A 208 -11.98 26.36 8.95
N VAL A 209 -12.56 25.76 9.99
CA VAL A 209 -13.98 25.92 10.33
C VAL A 209 -14.23 27.09 11.31
N ASN A 210 -13.18 27.62 11.95
CA ASN A 210 -13.29 28.68 12.94
C ASN A 210 -12.89 30.08 12.44
N THR A 211 -12.86 30.29 11.12
CA THR A 211 -12.62 31.62 10.53
C THR A 211 -13.69 31.90 9.49
N ILE A 212 -14.92 32.08 9.97
CA ILE A 212 -16.00 32.85 9.31
C ILE A 212 -16.68 33.67 10.38
#